data_8c518b95d8a44b6db028deb9e2494687
#
_entry.id   8c518b95d8a44b6db028deb9e2494687
#
_cell.length_a   1.000
_cell.length_b   1.000
_cell.length_c   1.000
_cell.angle_alpha   90.00
_cell.angle_beta   90.00
_cell.angle_gamma   90.00
#
_symmetry.space_group_name_H-M   'P 1'
#
loop_
_entity.id
_entity.type
_entity.pdbx_description
1 polymer ?
#
loop_
_entity_poly.entity_id
_entity_poly.type
_entity_poly.pdbx_seq_one_letter_code
_entity_poly.pdbx_strand_id
1 'polypeptide(L)'
;IRIRILNGTSHMVLNYLHAGQVNIAFASDDQDPAVYDVRHCVDTHTIFVAAPDYPCDFTHAYSMEEIAAFPLILLERKASSRLYLEQYFQQHGVTIQPEIELGSHNLLISLARIGLGVACVTEEFSQSGLGRGVILPLRTDFSIPPRAVTMCTLQGVTPTSAAKRFMDFISESNKMAYDPGHSYHFTTG
;
A
#
# COMPACT_ATOMS: atom_id res chain seq x y z
N ILE A 1 10.74 -9.01 24.72
CA ILE A 1 9.59 -8.11 24.43
C ILE A 1 8.46 -8.98 23.86
N ARG A 2 7.25 -8.84 24.36
CA ARG A 2 6.07 -9.49 23.77
C ARG A 2 5.39 -8.51 22.82
N ILE A 3 5.28 -8.89 21.54
CA ILE A 3 4.64 -8.05 20.50
C ILE A 3 3.27 -8.66 20.20
N ARG A 4 2.25 -7.82 20.17
CA ARG A 4 0.90 -8.14 19.68
C ARG A 4 0.61 -7.25 18.49
N ILE A 5 0.25 -7.85 17.36
CA ILE A 5 -0.08 -7.14 16.12
C ILE A 5 -1.58 -7.26 15.88
N LEU A 6 -2.23 -6.12 15.67
CA LEU A 6 -3.62 -6.03 15.19
C LEU A 6 -3.58 -5.42 13.80
N ASN A 7 -4.34 -5.95 12.87
CA ASN A 7 -4.45 -5.41 11.51
C ASN A 7 -5.86 -4.92 11.22
N GLY A 8 -5.97 -4.02 10.25
CA GLY A 8 -7.22 -3.42 9.83
C GLY A 8 -6.99 -2.27 8.87
N THR A 9 -8.07 -1.58 8.50
CA THR A 9 -7.98 -0.31 7.76
C THR A 9 -7.33 0.77 8.62
N SER A 10 -6.86 1.88 8.00
CA SER A 10 -6.28 3.01 8.75
C SER A 10 -7.20 3.49 9.86
N HIS A 11 -8.50 3.63 9.58
CA HIS A 11 -9.50 4.00 10.59
C HIS A 11 -9.58 3.00 11.76
N MET A 12 -9.56 1.70 11.48
CA MET A 12 -9.62 0.67 12.52
C MET A 12 -8.37 0.69 13.41
N VAL A 13 -7.17 0.79 12.83
CA VAL A 13 -5.94 0.78 13.63
C VAL A 13 -5.79 2.03 14.48
N LEU A 14 -6.28 3.18 14.01
CA LEU A 14 -6.35 4.40 14.80
C LEU A 14 -7.37 4.29 15.93
N ASN A 15 -8.52 3.64 15.73
CA ASN A 15 -9.47 3.34 16.80
C ASN A 15 -8.85 2.41 17.87
N TYR A 16 -8.04 1.41 17.49
CA TYR A 16 -7.30 0.59 18.44
C TYR A 16 -6.31 1.41 19.26
N LEU A 17 -5.67 2.41 18.64
CA LEU A 17 -4.77 3.33 19.31
C LEU A 17 -5.53 4.19 20.34
N HIS A 18 -6.66 4.78 19.97
CA HIS A 18 -7.53 5.55 20.88
C HIS A 18 -8.07 4.72 22.05
N ALA A 19 -8.43 3.48 21.79
CA ALA A 19 -8.90 2.56 22.82
C ALA A 19 -7.79 2.00 23.73
N GLY A 20 -6.52 2.39 23.51
CA GLY A 20 -5.37 1.90 24.26
C GLY A 20 -5.07 0.41 24.03
N GLN A 21 -5.62 -0.19 22.98
CA GLN A 21 -5.40 -1.61 22.64
C GLN A 21 -4.03 -1.84 22.01
N VAL A 22 -3.48 -0.80 21.37
CA VAL A 22 -2.12 -0.74 20.81
C VAL A 22 -1.43 0.54 21.27
N ASN A 23 -0.10 0.52 21.31
CA ASN A 23 0.70 1.69 21.66
C ASN A 23 1.15 2.50 20.45
N ILE A 24 1.17 1.86 19.27
CA ILE A 24 1.62 2.41 17.99
C ILE A 24 0.65 1.94 16.92
N ALA A 25 0.26 2.80 16.01
CA ALA A 25 -0.49 2.45 14.82
C ALA A 25 0.30 2.86 13.57
N PHE A 26 0.18 2.07 12.51
CA PHE A 26 0.63 2.44 11.16
C PHE A 26 -0.62 2.70 10.33
N ALA A 27 -0.71 3.90 9.77
CA ALA A 27 -1.85 4.32 8.97
C ALA A 27 -1.36 4.97 7.67
N SER A 28 -2.17 4.86 6.63
CA SER A 28 -1.93 5.60 5.39
C SER A 28 -2.57 6.98 5.49
N ASP A 29 -2.01 7.93 4.73
CA ASP A 29 -2.42 9.32 4.63
C ASP A 29 -2.04 10.20 5.83
N ASP A 30 -2.21 11.49 5.64
CA ASP A 30 -1.95 12.48 6.66
C ASP A 30 -2.94 12.35 7.81
N GLN A 31 -2.40 12.25 9.01
CA GLN A 31 -3.17 12.19 10.23
C GLN A 31 -3.15 13.55 10.93
N ASP A 32 -4.22 13.88 11.65
CA ASP A 32 -4.34 15.15 12.37
C ASP A 32 -3.23 15.29 13.44
N PRO A 33 -2.27 16.22 13.30
CA PRO A 33 -1.18 16.41 14.25
C PRO A 33 -1.66 16.96 15.61
N ALA A 34 -2.89 17.46 15.68
CA ALA A 34 -3.47 17.85 16.97
C ALA A 34 -3.87 16.63 17.83
N VAL A 35 -4.11 15.49 17.17
CA VAL A 35 -4.56 14.25 17.83
C VAL A 35 -3.42 13.23 17.96
N TYR A 36 -2.53 13.20 16.97
CA TYR A 36 -1.46 12.20 16.88
C TYR A 36 -0.06 12.84 16.80
N ASP A 37 0.91 12.21 17.47
CA ASP A 37 2.33 12.36 17.11
C ASP A 37 2.58 11.45 15.90
N VAL A 38 2.86 12.07 14.76
CA VAL A 38 2.93 11.41 13.45
C VAL A 38 4.38 11.39 12.96
N ARG A 39 4.88 10.21 12.59
CA ARG A 39 6.19 10.05 11.96
C ARG A 39 6.05 9.37 10.63
N HIS A 40 6.58 9.98 9.58
CA HIS A 40 6.65 9.39 8.25
C HIS A 40 7.50 8.10 8.29
N CYS A 41 7.02 7.04 7.64
CA CYS A 41 7.74 5.78 7.52
C CYS A 41 8.21 5.53 6.08
N VAL A 42 7.27 5.47 5.14
CA VAL A 42 7.55 5.14 3.75
C VAL A 42 6.48 5.72 2.84
N ASP A 43 6.87 6.14 1.65
CA ASP A 43 5.92 6.41 0.58
C ASP A 43 5.57 5.11 -0.15
N THR A 44 4.32 4.98 -0.53
CA THR A 44 3.79 3.81 -1.24
C THR A 44 3.23 4.22 -2.58
N HIS A 45 3.53 3.43 -3.60
CA HIS A 45 3.14 3.67 -4.98
C HIS A 45 2.03 2.71 -5.40
N THR A 46 1.05 3.25 -6.11
CA THR A 46 -0.04 2.46 -6.69
C THR A 46 0.31 2.11 -8.11
N ILE A 47 0.31 0.82 -8.43
CA ILE A 47 0.57 0.30 -9.78
C ILE A 47 -0.51 -0.69 -10.20
N PHE A 48 -0.62 -0.89 -11.51
CA PHE A 48 -1.48 -1.92 -12.11
C PHE A 48 -0.61 -3.08 -12.58
N VAL A 49 -1.02 -4.31 -12.27
CA VAL A 49 -0.26 -5.53 -12.58
C VAL A 49 -1.16 -6.59 -13.18
N ALA A 50 -0.57 -7.43 -14.04
CA ALA A 50 -1.24 -8.60 -14.61
C ALA A 50 -0.29 -9.80 -14.67
N ALA A 51 -0.82 -10.99 -15.02
CA ALA A 51 0.00 -12.17 -15.33
C ALA A 51 0.89 -11.90 -16.55
N PRO A 52 2.10 -12.52 -16.64
CA PRO A 52 2.98 -12.34 -17.80
C PRO A 52 2.38 -12.76 -19.14
N ASP A 53 1.42 -13.68 -19.12
CA ASP A 53 0.69 -14.19 -20.28
C ASP A 53 -0.71 -13.56 -20.45
N TYR A 54 -1.01 -12.52 -19.67
CA TYR A 54 -2.26 -11.80 -19.80
C TYR A 54 -2.32 -11.09 -21.17
N PRO A 55 -3.47 -11.10 -21.89
CA PRO A 55 -3.58 -10.58 -23.24
C PRO A 55 -3.56 -9.03 -23.27
N CYS A 56 -2.43 -8.43 -22.90
CA CYS A 56 -2.17 -7.02 -22.96
C CYS A 56 -0.73 -6.75 -23.47
N ASP A 57 -0.47 -5.54 -23.93
CA ASP A 57 0.87 -5.12 -24.36
C ASP A 57 1.60 -4.42 -23.20
N PHE A 58 2.55 -5.10 -22.57
CA PHE A 58 3.35 -4.53 -21.47
C PHE A 58 4.32 -3.41 -21.91
N THR A 59 4.47 -3.17 -23.22
CA THR A 59 5.27 -2.06 -23.76
C THR A 59 4.44 -0.80 -24.00
N HIS A 60 3.11 -0.94 -24.12
CA HIS A 60 2.17 0.16 -24.29
C HIS A 60 2.03 0.98 -22.99
N ALA A 61 1.94 2.31 -23.12
CA ALA A 61 1.63 3.20 -22.01
C ALA A 61 0.12 3.48 -22.02
N TYR A 62 -0.59 2.82 -21.12
CA TYR A 62 -2.05 2.86 -21.02
C TYR A 62 -2.55 4.18 -20.43
N SER A 63 -3.59 4.76 -21.03
CA SER A 63 -4.35 5.88 -20.45
C SER A 63 -5.23 5.43 -19.29
N MET A 64 -5.80 6.40 -18.56
CA MET A 64 -6.76 6.10 -17.48
C MET A 64 -8.00 5.37 -18.00
N GLU A 65 -8.51 5.76 -19.16
CA GLU A 65 -9.67 5.16 -19.81
C GLU A 65 -9.38 3.72 -20.22
N GLU A 66 -8.19 3.47 -20.78
CA GLU A 66 -7.76 2.14 -21.15
C GLU A 66 -7.59 1.23 -19.92
N ILE A 67 -7.00 1.74 -18.83
CA ILE A 67 -6.92 1.01 -17.56
C ILE A 67 -8.31 0.72 -17.02
N ALA A 68 -9.23 1.68 -17.05
CA ALA A 68 -10.60 1.50 -16.58
C ALA A 68 -11.41 0.49 -17.41
N ALA A 69 -11.01 0.23 -18.66
CA ALA A 69 -11.65 -0.73 -19.55
C ALA A 69 -11.21 -2.20 -19.31
N PHE A 70 -10.13 -2.45 -18.56
CA PHE A 70 -9.76 -3.81 -18.19
C PHE A 70 -10.71 -4.40 -17.15
N PRO A 71 -10.82 -5.74 -17.10
CA PRO A 71 -11.38 -6.45 -15.93
C PRO A 71 -10.51 -6.16 -14.70
N LEU A 72 -10.93 -5.16 -13.90
CA LEU A 72 -10.15 -4.72 -12.75
C LEU A 72 -10.41 -5.58 -11.52
N ILE A 73 -9.32 -5.90 -10.80
CA ILE A 73 -9.34 -6.58 -9.51
C ILE A 73 -8.86 -5.56 -8.47
N LEU A 74 -9.77 -5.12 -7.60
CA LEU A 74 -9.51 -4.02 -6.66
C LEU A 74 -9.81 -4.44 -5.22
N LEU A 75 -9.26 -3.70 -4.28
CA LEU A 75 -9.65 -3.81 -2.88
C LEU A 75 -11.10 -3.32 -2.69
N GLU A 76 -11.74 -3.80 -1.63
CA GLU A 76 -13.09 -3.36 -1.23
C GLU A 76 -13.13 -1.85 -0.98
N ARG A 77 -14.31 -1.25 -1.15
CA ARG A 77 -14.52 0.22 -1.03
C ARG A 77 -14.14 0.82 0.32
N LYS A 78 -14.07 0.00 1.39
CA LYS A 78 -13.64 0.46 2.72
C LYS A 78 -12.12 0.65 2.85
N ALA A 79 -11.34 0.12 1.92
CA ALA A 79 -9.89 0.29 1.93
C ALA A 79 -9.53 1.73 1.51
N SER A 80 -8.67 2.40 2.29
CA SER A 80 -8.25 3.78 2.00
C SER A 80 -7.53 3.90 0.65
N SER A 81 -6.75 2.90 0.26
CA SER A 81 -6.12 2.85 -1.08
C SER A 81 -7.13 2.78 -2.22
N ARG A 82 -8.26 2.07 -2.04
CA ARG A 82 -9.32 2.03 -3.02
C ARG A 82 -10.03 3.39 -3.13
N LEU A 83 -10.37 4.02 -2.01
CA LEU A 83 -10.99 5.35 -2.01
C LEU A 83 -10.09 6.38 -2.70
N TYR A 84 -8.79 6.35 -2.39
CA TYR A 84 -7.81 7.23 -3.02
C TYR A 84 -7.74 7.04 -4.54
N LEU A 85 -7.69 5.77 -5.00
CA LEU A 85 -7.70 5.43 -6.42
C LEU A 85 -8.96 5.96 -7.11
N GLU A 86 -10.14 5.70 -6.54
CA GLU A 86 -11.42 6.16 -7.10
C GLU A 86 -11.47 7.69 -7.20
N GLN A 87 -11.05 8.40 -6.14
CA GLN A 87 -11.00 9.86 -6.14
C GLN A 87 -10.06 10.39 -7.21
N TYR A 88 -8.88 9.79 -7.35
CA TYR A 88 -7.90 10.21 -8.35
C TYR A 88 -8.46 10.05 -9.76
N PHE A 89 -9.06 8.91 -10.10
CA PHE A 89 -9.67 8.69 -11.41
C PHE A 89 -10.86 9.61 -11.65
N GLN A 90 -11.72 9.79 -10.65
CA GLN A 90 -12.89 10.68 -10.73
C GLN A 90 -12.50 12.15 -10.96
N GLN A 91 -11.43 12.64 -10.34
CA GLN A 91 -10.90 13.99 -10.56
C GLN A 91 -10.46 14.22 -12.01
N HIS A 92 -10.09 13.15 -12.72
CA HIS A 92 -9.74 13.19 -14.15
C HIS A 92 -10.91 12.78 -15.08
N GLY A 93 -12.13 12.68 -14.54
CA GLY A 93 -13.33 12.38 -15.32
C GLY A 93 -13.52 10.89 -15.65
N VAL A 94 -12.70 10.01 -15.13
CA VAL A 94 -12.78 8.57 -15.39
C VAL A 94 -13.40 7.84 -14.20
N THR A 95 -14.35 6.94 -14.48
CA THR A 95 -14.96 6.07 -13.47
C THR A 95 -14.44 4.65 -13.61
N ILE A 96 -13.97 4.07 -12.52
CA ILE A 96 -13.52 2.68 -12.47
C ILE A 96 -14.58 1.79 -11.84
N GLN A 97 -14.82 0.63 -12.48
CA GLN A 97 -15.70 -0.41 -11.96
C GLN A 97 -14.93 -1.73 -11.94
N PRO A 98 -14.69 -2.31 -10.76
CA PRO A 98 -14.00 -3.59 -10.70
C PRO A 98 -14.94 -4.75 -11.08
N GLU A 99 -14.38 -5.75 -11.75
CA GLU A 99 -15.01 -7.06 -11.93
C GLU A 99 -14.92 -7.90 -10.63
N ILE A 100 -13.84 -7.70 -9.86
CA ILE A 100 -13.60 -8.42 -8.61
C ILE A 100 -13.23 -7.44 -7.51
N GLU A 101 -13.95 -7.51 -6.38
CA GLU A 101 -13.65 -6.78 -5.15
C GLU A 101 -13.32 -7.75 -4.02
N LEU A 102 -12.28 -7.44 -3.24
CA LEU A 102 -11.86 -8.29 -2.12
C LEU A 102 -11.06 -7.52 -1.05
N GLY A 103 -10.98 -8.07 0.16
CA GLY A 103 -10.37 -7.42 1.32
C GLY A 103 -8.89 -7.77 1.56
N SER A 104 -8.21 -8.47 0.64
CA SER A 104 -6.85 -8.96 0.86
C SER A 104 -5.90 -8.61 -0.28
N HIS A 105 -4.85 -7.84 0.02
CA HIS A 105 -3.82 -7.48 -0.96
C HIS A 105 -3.11 -8.72 -1.57
N ASN A 106 -2.81 -9.73 -0.77
CA ASN A 106 -2.18 -10.96 -1.26
C ASN A 106 -3.08 -11.73 -2.23
N LEU A 107 -4.39 -11.67 -2.01
CA LEU A 107 -5.34 -12.33 -2.90
C LEU A 107 -5.49 -11.57 -4.23
N LEU A 108 -5.38 -10.22 -4.24
CA LEU A 108 -5.28 -9.43 -5.49
C LEU A 108 -4.16 -9.97 -6.38
N ILE A 109 -2.95 -10.09 -5.81
CA ILE A 109 -1.77 -10.60 -6.52
C ILE A 109 -2.02 -12.04 -7.03
N SER A 110 -2.64 -12.89 -6.19
CA SER A 110 -2.92 -14.28 -6.56
C SER A 110 -3.90 -14.39 -7.73
N LEU A 111 -4.93 -13.54 -7.75
CA LEU A 111 -5.92 -13.52 -8.83
C LEU A 111 -5.35 -12.92 -10.13
N ALA A 112 -4.56 -11.85 -10.03
CA ALA A 112 -3.83 -11.30 -11.18
C ALA A 112 -2.89 -12.35 -11.79
N ARG A 113 -2.12 -13.07 -10.96
CA ARG A 113 -1.18 -14.11 -11.39
C ARG A 113 -1.82 -15.23 -12.22
N ILE A 114 -3.07 -15.58 -11.95
CA ILE A 114 -3.79 -16.61 -12.71
C ILE A 114 -4.59 -16.04 -13.88
N GLY A 115 -4.36 -14.76 -14.23
CA GLY A 115 -4.91 -14.15 -15.44
C GLY A 115 -6.37 -13.72 -15.37
N LEU A 116 -6.94 -13.53 -14.16
CA LEU A 116 -8.35 -13.13 -14.03
C LEU A 116 -8.59 -11.64 -14.35
N GLY A 117 -7.54 -10.84 -14.47
CA GLY A 117 -7.65 -9.41 -14.78
C GLY A 117 -6.42 -8.63 -14.39
N VAL A 118 -6.56 -7.30 -14.44
CA VAL A 118 -5.56 -6.33 -14.02
C VAL A 118 -5.82 -5.93 -12.56
N ALA A 119 -4.87 -6.20 -11.68
CA ALA A 119 -4.99 -5.83 -10.28
C ALA A 119 -4.32 -4.48 -10.01
N CYS A 120 -4.98 -3.66 -9.19
CA CYS A 120 -4.39 -2.46 -8.61
C CYS A 120 -3.74 -2.82 -7.27
N VAL A 121 -2.44 -2.64 -7.16
CA VAL A 121 -1.66 -3.06 -5.99
C VAL A 121 -0.74 -1.95 -5.51
N THR A 122 -0.26 -2.09 -4.26
CA THR A 122 0.83 -1.29 -3.73
C THR A 122 2.16 -1.93 -4.15
N GLU A 123 3.00 -1.19 -4.84
CA GLU A 123 4.26 -1.69 -5.41
C GLU A 123 5.15 -2.29 -4.34
N GLU A 124 5.37 -1.58 -3.23
CA GLU A 124 6.25 -1.98 -2.13
C GLU A 124 5.82 -3.30 -1.49
N PHE A 125 4.52 -3.58 -1.46
CA PHE A 125 3.98 -4.83 -0.92
C PHE A 125 3.93 -5.95 -1.96
N SER A 126 4.25 -5.65 -3.22
CA SER A 126 4.16 -6.58 -4.36
C SER A 126 5.53 -7.06 -4.85
N GLN A 127 6.63 -6.58 -4.24
CA GLN A 127 8.00 -6.84 -4.66
C GLN A 127 8.33 -8.34 -4.83
N SER A 128 7.80 -9.20 -3.95
CA SER A 128 7.98 -10.66 -4.08
C SER A 128 7.35 -11.25 -5.35
N GLY A 129 6.22 -10.72 -5.80
CA GLY A 129 5.57 -11.13 -7.05
C GLY A 129 6.27 -10.58 -8.28
N LEU A 130 6.62 -9.30 -8.24
CA LEU A 130 7.34 -8.58 -9.28
C LEU A 130 8.73 -9.17 -9.52
N GLY A 131 9.53 -9.33 -8.46
CA GLY A 131 10.89 -9.86 -8.54
C GLY A 131 10.97 -11.31 -9.05
N ARG A 132 9.92 -12.11 -8.84
CA ARG A 132 9.81 -13.47 -9.42
C ARG A 132 9.20 -13.49 -10.82
N GLY A 133 8.77 -12.35 -11.34
CA GLY A 133 8.12 -12.26 -12.65
C GLY A 133 6.78 -13.00 -12.76
N VAL A 134 6.10 -13.27 -11.63
CA VAL A 134 4.79 -13.94 -11.64
C VAL A 134 3.64 -12.98 -11.87
N ILE A 135 3.90 -11.69 -11.72
CA ILE A 135 3.09 -10.55 -12.16
C ILE A 135 4.02 -9.53 -12.79
N LEU A 136 3.54 -8.81 -13.79
CA LEU A 136 4.26 -7.72 -14.45
C LEU A 136 3.49 -6.42 -14.32
N PRO A 137 4.18 -5.27 -14.13
CA PRO A 137 3.51 -3.98 -14.08
C PRO A 137 3.11 -3.52 -15.49
N LEU A 138 1.91 -2.97 -15.62
CA LEU A 138 1.48 -2.24 -16.79
C LEU A 138 2.10 -0.83 -16.75
N ARG A 139 2.56 -0.36 -17.90
CA ARG A 139 2.99 1.03 -18.03
C ARG A 139 1.76 1.92 -18.19
N THR A 140 1.79 3.09 -17.58
CA THR A 140 0.73 4.11 -17.71
C THR A 140 1.32 5.42 -18.22
N ASP A 141 0.55 6.22 -18.93
CA ASP A 141 0.91 7.57 -19.34
C ASP A 141 0.62 8.63 -18.27
N PHE A 142 0.06 8.19 -17.13
CA PHE A 142 -0.22 8.97 -15.94
C PHE A 142 0.50 8.39 -14.72
N SER A 143 0.61 9.19 -13.66
CA SER A 143 1.22 8.77 -12.40
C SER A 143 0.27 9.09 -11.25
N ILE A 144 -0.14 8.06 -10.51
CA ILE A 144 -0.90 8.24 -9.26
C ILE A 144 0.07 8.74 -8.19
N PRO A 145 -0.19 9.89 -7.54
CA PRO A 145 0.71 10.40 -6.52
C PRO A 145 0.95 9.38 -5.40
N PRO A 146 2.17 9.29 -4.87
CA PRO A 146 2.47 8.39 -3.76
C PRO A 146 1.67 8.75 -2.52
N ARG A 147 1.46 7.76 -1.64
CA ARG A 147 0.80 7.94 -0.35
C ARG A 147 1.76 7.60 0.78
N ALA A 148 1.80 8.45 1.79
CA ALA A 148 2.60 8.18 2.97
C ALA A 148 1.99 7.08 3.84
N VAL A 149 2.81 6.16 4.34
CA VAL A 149 2.51 5.37 5.53
C VAL A 149 3.18 6.04 6.71
N THR A 150 2.41 6.35 7.73
CA THR A 150 2.85 7.04 8.92
C THR A 150 2.72 6.17 10.16
N MET A 151 3.64 6.33 11.08
CA MET A 151 3.58 5.73 12.42
C MET A 151 3.00 6.76 13.37
N CYS A 152 1.92 6.39 14.05
CA CYS A 152 1.14 7.27 14.92
C CYS A 152 1.17 6.79 16.38
N THR A 153 1.31 7.75 17.29
CA THR A 153 1.00 7.61 18.72
C THR A 153 0.04 8.70 19.14
N LEU A 154 -0.64 8.56 20.28
CA LEU A 154 -1.53 9.61 20.76
C LEU A 154 -0.73 10.83 21.23
N GLN A 155 -1.16 12.02 20.80
CA GLN A 155 -0.58 13.28 21.25
C GLN A 155 -0.74 13.43 22.77
N GLY A 156 0.32 13.88 23.45
CA GLY A 156 0.31 14.08 24.91
C GLY A 156 0.41 12.78 25.74
N VAL A 157 0.44 11.62 25.12
CA VAL A 157 0.63 10.32 25.81
C VAL A 157 2.08 9.87 25.66
N THR A 158 2.78 9.71 26.79
CA THR A 158 4.17 9.24 26.77
C THR A 158 4.21 7.75 26.38
N PRO A 159 4.87 7.41 25.25
CA PRO A 159 5.03 6.01 24.86
C PRO A 159 5.81 5.20 25.93
N THR A 160 5.47 3.93 26.07
CA THR A 160 6.26 3.02 26.92
C THR A 160 7.69 2.90 26.40
N SER A 161 8.65 2.55 27.29
CA SER A 161 10.07 2.38 26.88
C SER A 161 10.23 1.36 25.74
N ALA A 162 9.38 0.33 25.70
CA ALA A 162 9.39 -0.66 24.62
C ALA A 162 8.86 -0.07 23.30
N ALA A 163 7.77 0.70 23.38
CA ALA A 163 7.21 1.41 22.21
C ALA A 163 8.22 2.42 21.63
N LYS A 164 8.87 3.21 22.51
CA LYS A 164 9.88 4.18 22.08
C LYS A 164 11.05 3.50 21.36
N ARG A 165 11.61 2.43 21.91
CA ARG A 165 12.68 1.66 21.25
C ARG A 165 12.27 1.09 19.90
N PHE A 166 11.03 0.62 19.79
CA PHE A 166 10.50 0.13 18.51
C PHE A 166 10.35 1.26 17.48
N MET A 167 9.83 2.43 17.91
CA MET A 167 9.71 3.61 17.05
C MET A 167 11.07 4.09 16.55
N ASP A 168 12.07 4.13 17.44
CA ASP A 168 13.44 4.54 17.08
C ASP A 168 14.05 3.53 16.10
N PHE A 169 13.89 2.23 16.33
CA PHE A 169 14.35 1.17 15.42
C PHE A 169 13.74 1.30 14.03
N ILE A 170 12.43 1.51 13.91
CA ILE A 170 11.77 1.71 12.60
C ILE A 170 12.30 2.97 11.92
N SER A 171 12.45 4.07 12.66
CA SER A 171 12.95 5.33 12.10
C SER A 171 14.40 5.22 11.60
N GLU A 172 15.24 4.45 12.28
CA GLU A 172 16.61 4.17 11.86
C GLU A 172 16.66 3.22 10.65
N SER A 173 15.86 2.16 10.67
CA SER A 173 15.75 1.21 9.55
C SER A 173 15.28 1.87 8.26
N ASN A 174 14.33 2.80 8.36
CA ASN A 174 13.85 3.55 7.19
C ASN A 174 14.92 4.50 6.62
N LYS A 175 15.79 5.08 7.44
CA LYS A 175 16.93 5.88 6.95
C LYS A 175 17.93 5.05 6.17
N MET A 176 18.13 3.78 6.55
CA MET A 176 19.00 2.85 5.82
C MET A 176 18.35 2.26 4.58
N ALA A 177 17.01 2.15 4.55
CA ALA A 177 16.26 1.61 3.41
C ALA A 177 16.11 2.61 2.26
N TYR A 178 16.28 3.90 2.51
CA TYR A 178 16.16 4.97 1.50
C TYR A 178 17.52 5.38 0.93
N ASP A 179 18.37 4.40 0.62
CA ASP A 179 19.53 4.63 -0.26
C ASP A 179 19.15 4.13 -1.68
N PRO A 180 18.88 5.02 -2.64
CA PRO A 180 18.45 4.64 -3.99
C PRO A 180 19.51 3.85 -4.78
N GLY A 181 20.67 3.57 -4.18
CA GLY A 181 21.76 2.77 -4.74
C GLY A 181 21.91 1.35 -4.19
N HIS A 182 21.13 0.94 -3.17
CA HIS A 182 21.29 -0.38 -2.55
C HIS A 182 20.22 -1.37 -3.04
N SER A 183 20.62 -2.24 -3.96
CA SER A 183 19.87 -3.46 -4.30
C SER A 183 19.95 -4.42 -3.10
N TYR A 184 18.84 -4.68 -2.42
CA TYR A 184 18.77 -5.68 -1.38
C TYR A 184 18.90 -7.08 -1.97
N HIS A 185 20.07 -7.69 -1.85
CA HIS A 185 20.22 -9.12 -2.01
C HIS A 185 19.80 -9.82 -0.71
N PHE A 186 18.62 -10.42 -0.70
CA PHE A 186 18.25 -11.38 0.33
C PHE A 186 19.07 -12.65 0.10
N THR A 187 20.10 -12.87 0.90
CA THR A 187 20.76 -14.17 1.04
C THR A 187 19.84 -15.06 1.87
N THR A 188 19.20 -16.03 1.22
CA THR A 188 18.54 -17.15 1.90
C THR A 188 19.61 -18.03 2.51
N GLY A 189 19.70 -18.03 3.83
CA GLY A 189 20.40 -19.03 4.63
C GLY A 189 19.42 -20.10 5.10
#